data_8e4cc74309e68875fedd86188430a85f
#
_entry.id   8e4cc74309e68875fedd86188430a85f
#
_cell.length_a   1.000
_cell.length_b   1.000
_cell.length_c   1.000
_cell.angle_alpha   90.00
_cell.angle_beta   90.00
_cell.angle_gamma   90.00
#
_symmetry.space_group_name_H-M   'P 1'
#
loop_
_entity.id
_entity.type
_entity.pdbx_description
1 polymer ?
#
loop_
_entity_poly.entity_id
_entity_poly.type
_entity_poly.pdbx_seq_one_letter_code
_entity_poly.pdbx_strand_id
1 'polypeptide(L)'
;MEDINIYGYMRVSSKEQNEDRQKIALTEMGVPENNIYMDKQSGKDFERTQYKRLLRKLNENSVLYIKSIDRLGRNYGELNEQWRIITKEKKADIVVIDMPLLDTRREKNLLGTFISDVVLALLSYVAENERTNIKQRQAEGIAAAKARGVKFGRPPLPIPQNFYQMHKDWRAGKITIEEAAKACNCLLYTSDAADDLLCV
;
A
#
# COMPACT_ATOMS: atom_id res chain seq x y z
N MET A 1 -29.78 -15.83 24.24
CA MET A 1 -28.96 -15.79 23.03
C MET A 1 -28.02 -14.63 23.21
N GLU A 2 -26.71 -14.87 23.22
CA GLU A 2 -25.77 -13.78 23.30
C GLU A 2 -25.82 -13.01 21.95
N ASP A 3 -25.96 -11.69 22.04
CA ASP A 3 -26.02 -10.84 20.85
C ASP A 3 -24.68 -10.87 20.10
N ILE A 4 -24.71 -11.33 18.87
CA ILE A 4 -23.53 -11.37 18.00
C ILE A 4 -23.21 -9.95 17.53
N ASN A 5 -22.02 -9.48 17.84
CA ASN A 5 -21.53 -8.17 17.40
C ASN A 5 -21.01 -8.24 15.96
N ILE A 6 -21.64 -7.51 15.07
CA ILE A 6 -21.29 -7.47 13.65
C ILE A 6 -20.45 -6.24 13.36
N TYR A 7 -19.28 -6.43 12.76
CA TYR A 7 -18.33 -5.39 12.39
C TYR A 7 -17.95 -5.48 10.91
N GLY A 8 -17.65 -4.36 10.29
CA GLY A 8 -17.13 -4.27 8.94
C GLY A 8 -15.78 -3.55 8.93
N TYR A 9 -14.88 -4.00 8.08
CA TYR A 9 -13.64 -3.29 7.81
C TYR A 9 -13.46 -3.05 6.32
N MET A 10 -13.07 -1.81 6.01
CA MET A 10 -12.75 -1.39 4.65
C MET A 10 -11.46 -0.59 4.63
N ARG A 11 -10.72 -0.75 3.54
CA ARG A 11 -9.50 -0.02 3.28
C ARG A 11 -9.56 0.58 1.88
N VAL A 12 -9.38 1.90 1.78
CA VAL A 12 -9.43 2.64 0.52
C VAL A 12 -8.10 3.32 0.25
N SER A 13 -7.68 3.34 -1.01
CA SER A 13 -6.59 4.18 -1.46
C SER A 13 -7.14 5.60 -1.68
N SER A 14 -6.27 6.62 -1.67
CA SER A 14 -6.65 8.04 -1.83
C SER A 14 -7.40 8.39 -3.12
N LYS A 15 -7.60 7.45 -4.04
CA LYS A 15 -8.45 7.57 -5.24
C LYS A 15 -9.82 6.94 -4.98
N GLU A 16 -10.79 7.75 -4.85
CA GLU A 16 -12.16 7.58 -4.34
C GLU A 16 -13.06 6.49 -4.96
N GLN A 17 -12.65 5.78 -5.98
CA GLN A 17 -13.56 4.93 -6.77
C GLN A 17 -14.03 3.60 -6.13
N ASN A 18 -13.51 3.20 -4.98
CA ASN A 18 -13.85 1.89 -4.38
C ASN A 18 -14.45 1.94 -2.97
N GLU A 19 -14.67 3.15 -2.42
CA GLU A 19 -15.25 3.34 -1.08
C GLU A 19 -16.70 2.86 -1.06
N ASP A 20 -17.52 3.39 -1.95
CA ASP A 20 -18.96 3.09 -2.01
C ASP A 20 -19.24 1.60 -2.24
N ARG A 21 -18.49 0.95 -3.12
CA ARG A 21 -18.65 -0.48 -3.39
C ARG A 21 -18.39 -1.37 -2.18
N GLN A 22 -17.40 -1.00 -1.36
CA GLN A 22 -17.11 -1.73 -0.14
C GLN A 22 -18.20 -1.48 0.91
N LYS A 23 -18.61 -0.22 1.07
CA LYS A 23 -19.66 0.18 2.01
C LYS A 23 -20.98 -0.51 1.68
N ILE A 24 -21.41 -0.47 0.42
CA ILE A 24 -22.64 -1.13 -0.05
C ILE A 24 -22.58 -2.63 0.27
N ALA A 25 -21.51 -3.33 -0.12
CA ALA A 25 -21.38 -4.75 0.13
C ALA A 25 -21.43 -5.12 1.63
N LEU A 26 -20.83 -4.30 2.50
CA LEU A 26 -20.90 -4.51 3.96
C LEU A 26 -22.32 -4.27 4.49
N THR A 27 -23.00 -3.22 4.02
CA THR A 27 -24.37 -2.91 4.43
C THR A 27 -25.36 -3.99 3.97
N GLU A 28 -25.21 -4.53 2.76
CA GLU A 28 -26.01 -5.66 2.25
C GLU A 28 -25.84 -6.92 3.10
N MET A 29 -24.68 -7.10 3.74
CA MET A 29 -24.43 -8.19 4.70
C MET A 29 -24.97 -7.89 6.10
N GLY A 30 -25.70 -6.78 6.30
CA GLY A 30 -26.31 -6.40 7.57
C GLY A 30 -25.35 -5.75 8.55
N VAL A 31 -24.19 -5.26 8.12
CA VAL A 31 -23.26 -4.54 9.02
C VAL A 31 -23.81 -3.13 9.30
N PRO A 32 -24.06 -2.77 10.57
CA PRO A 32 -24.47 -1.43 10.94
C PRO A 32 -23.43 -0.38 10.55
N GLU A 33 -23.85 0.77 10.04
CA GLU A 33 -22.91 1.84 9.60
C GLU A 33 -21.95 2.26 10.71
N ASN A 34 -22.42 2.35 11.96
CA ASN A 34 -21.61 2.70 13.13
C ASN A 34 -20.54 1.65 13.48
N ASN A 35 -20.65 0.45 12.91
CA ASN A 35 -19.72 -0.66 13.11
C ASN A 35 -18.80 -0.88 11.90
N ILE A 36 -18.83 0.02 10.90
CA ILE A 36 -17.92 -0.01 9.77
C ILE A 36 -16.68 0.84 10.08
N TYR A 37 -15.53 0.20 10.09
CA TYR A 37 -14.23 0.82 10.33
C TYR A 37 -13.51 1.02 9.00
N MET A 38 -13.07 2.25 8.72
CA MET A 38 -12.44 2.59 7.45
C MET A 38 -11.09 3.26 7.68
N ASP A 39 -10.04 2.70 7.04
CA ASP A 39 -8.74 3.34 6.93
C ASP A 39 -8.51 3.86 5.51
N LYS A 40 -8.21 5.17 5.40
CA LYS A 40 -7.79 5.81 4.15
C LYS A 40 -6.27 5.76 4.05
N GLN A 41 -5.78 5.18 2.97
CA GLN A 41 -4.36 5.02 2.76
C GLN A 41 -3.82 6.15 1.90
N SER A 42 -3.02 7.06 2.48
CA SER A 42 -2.20 8.01 1.75
C SER A 42 -0.74 7.53 1.71
N GLY A 43 -0.22 7.27 0.52
CA GLY A 43 1.21 7.10 0.24
C GLY A 43 2.02 6.19 1.16
N LYS A 44 2.89 6.75 1.98
CA LYS A 44 3.88 6.04 2.81
C LYS A 44 3.37 5.63 4.19
N ASP A 45 2.32 6.26 4.73
CA ASP A 45 1.86 6.02 6.09
C ASP A 45 0.93 4.82 6.19
N PHE A 46 1.38 3.82 6.93
CA PHE A 46 0.71 2.54 7.12
C PHE A 46 -0.03 2.45 8.46
N GLU A 47 -0.39 3.56 9.05
CA GLU A 47 -1.13 3.55 10.31
C GLU A 47 -2.60 3.19 10.09
N ARG A 48 -2.91 1.92 10.31
CA ARG A 48 -4.28 1.39 10.34
C ARG A 48 -4.96 1.71 11.67
N THR A 49 -5.19 2.98 11.93
CA THR A 49 -5.73 3.43 13.23
C THR A 49 -7.11 2.85 13.49
N GLN A 50 -7.98 2.81 12.49
CA GLN A 50 -9.33 2.26 12.65
C GLN A 50 -9.31 0.73 12.76
N TYR A 51 -8.44 0.05 12.02
CA TYR A 51 -8.25 -1.38 12.17
C TYR A 51 -7.75 -1.75 13.58
N LYS A 52 -6.77 -1.02 14.11
CA LYS A 52 -6.28 -1.24 15.48
C LYS A 52 -7.39 -1.03 16.52
N ARG A 53 -8.28 -0.05 16.30
CA ARG A 53 -9.48 0.16 17.16
C ARG A 53 -10.45 -0.99 17.05
N LEU A 54 -10.71 -1.47 15.84
CA LEU A 54 -11.57 -2.63 15.58
C LEU A 54 -11.05 -3.88 16.30
N LEU A 55 -9.76 -4.21 16.15
CA LEU A 55 -9.14 -5.37 16.80
C LEU A 55 -9.31 -5.38 18.34
N ARG A 56 -9.38 -4.21 18.98
CA ARG A 56 -9.64 -4.12 20.44
C ARG A 56 -11.08 -4.46 20.83
N LYS A 57 -12.02 -4.35 19.89
CA LYS A 57 -13.43 -4.66 20.10
C LYS A 57 -13.79 -6.09 19.77
N LEU A 58 -12.99 -6.75 18.91
CA LEU A 58 -13.25 -8.14 18.55
C LEU A 58 -13.06 -9.09 19.72
N ASN A 59 -14.01 -10.01 19.85
CA ASN A 59 -14.05 -11.10 20.81
C ASN A 59 -14.75 -12.32 20.21
N GLU A 60 -14.94 -13.39 20.98
CA GLU A 60 -15.55 -14.65 20.54
C GLU A 60 -17.01 -14.54 20.06
N ASN A 61 -17.71 -13.46 20.45
CA ASN A 61 -19.09 -13.16 20.01
C ASN A 61 -19.10 -12.13 18.87
N SER A 62 -18.00 -11.99 18.14
CA SER A 62 -17.87 -11.00 17.07
C SER A 62 -17.71 -11.65 15.70
N VAL A 63 -18.34 -11.04 14.69
CA VAL A 63 -18.15 -11.40 13.28
C VAL A 63 -17.60 -10.19 12.53
N LEU A 64 -16.44 -10.36 11.90
CA LEU A 64 -15.83 -9.35 11.04
C LEU A 64 -16.12 -9.64 9.58
N TYR A 65 -16.78 -8.71 8.91
CA TYR A 65 -17.01 -8.73 7.47
C TYR A 65 -15.97 -7.88 6.75
N ILE A 66 -15.37 -8.43 5.72
CA ILE A 66 -14.51 -7.71 4.76
C ILE A 66 -14.95 -8.03 3.35
N LYS A 67 -14.82 -7.09 2.42
CA LYS A 67 -15.20 -7.35 1.03
C LYS A 67 -14.25 -8.35 0.38
N SER A 68 -12.94 -8.12 0.50
CA SER A 68 -11.90 -8.95 -0.12
C SER A 68 -10.72 -9.14 0.82
N ILE A 69 -10.00 -10.25 0.66
CA ILE A 69 -8.92 -10.68 1.57
C ILE A 69 -7.75 -9.69 1.61
N ASP A 70 -7.46 -8.98 0.51
CA ASP A 70 -6.41 -7.98 0.39
C ASP A 70 -6.63 -6.74 1.30
N ARG A 71 -7.81 -6.62 1.91
CA ARG A 71 -8.08 -5.60 2.93
C ARG A 71 -7.34 -5.88 4.23
N LEU A 72 -7.10 -7.15 4.56
CA LEU A 72 -6.38 -7.55 5.78
C LEU A 72 -4.87 -7.35 5.66
N GLY A 73 -4.26 -7.67 4.53
CA GLY A 73 -2.82 -7.62 4.36
C GLY A 73 -2.40 -7.27 2.93
N ARG A 74 -1.13 -6.83 2.78
CA ARG A 74 -0.53 -6.52 1.48
C ARG A 74 0.34 -7.65 0.95
N ASN A 75 0.75 -8.53 1.82
CA ASN A 75 1.59 -9.69 1.52
C ASN A 75 1.15 -10.88 2.35
N TYR A 76 1.71 -12.04 2.00
CA TYR A 76 1.39 -13.31 2.66
C TYR A 76 1.57 -13.27 4.18
N GLY A 77 2.72 -12.78 4.64
CA GLY A 77 3.04 -12.76 6.07
C GLY A 77 2.06 -11.91 6.87
N GLU A 78 1.77 -10.70 6.38
CA GLU A 78 0.81 -9.80 7.02
C GLU A 78 -0.61 -10.38 7.04
N LEU A 79 -1.04 -10.97 5.93
CA LEU A 79 -2.36 -11.56 5.79
C LEU A 79 -2.56 -12.73 6.76
N ASN A 80 -1.60 -13.66 6.82
CA ASN A 80 -1.63 -14.79 7.75
C ASN A 80 -1.62 -14.31 9.21
N GLU A 81 -0.81 -13.34 9.54
CA GLU A 81 -0.73 -12.79 10.89
C GLU A 81 -2.07 -12.16 11.31
N GLN A 82 -2.68 -11.33 10.44
CA GLN A 82 -3.97 -10.72 10.75
C GLN A 82 -5.09 -11.78 10.85
N TRP A 83 -5.09 -12.77 9.98
CA TRP A 83 -6.02 -13.89 10.05
C TRP A 83 -5.87 -14.65 11.38
N ARG A 84 -4.64 -14.97 11.77
CA ARG A 84 -4.33 -15.65 13.03
C ARG A 84 -4.80 -14.83 14.24
N ILE A 85 -4.51 -13.52 14.24
CA ILE A 85 -4.96 -12.61 15.32
C ILE A 85 -6.49 -12.65 15.46
N ILE A 86 -7.23 -12.51 14.37
CA ILE A 86 -8.70 -12.47 14.40
C ILE A 86 -9.26 -13.82 14.85
N THR A 87 -8.84 -14.91 14.21
CA THR A 87 -9.47 -16.23 14.40
C THR A 87 -8.96 -16.98 15.62
N LYS A 88 -7.66 -16.85 15.97
CA LYS A 88 -7.05 -17.62 17.08
C LYS A 88 -6.92 -16.81 18.36
N GLU A 89 -6.47 -15.54 18.28
CA GLU A 89 -6.28 -14.74 19.49
C GLU A 89 -7.59 -14.08 19.97
N LYS A 90 -8.34 -13.46 19.03
CA LYS A 90 -9.63 -12.84 19.33
C LYS A 90 -10.79 -13.83 19.34
N LYS A 91 -10.60 -15.01 18.75
CA LYS A 91 -11.61 -16.05 18.56
C LYS A 91 -12.86 -15.52 17.84
N ALA A 92 -12.71 -14.43 17.08
CA ALA A 92 -13.77 -13.83 16.30
C ALA A 92 -13.94 -14.57 14.97
N ASP A 93 -15.17 -14.61 14.50
CA ASP A 93 -15.45 -15.12 13.16
C ASP A 93 -15.09 -14.07 12.10
N ILE A 94 -14.69 -14.52 10.90
CA ILE A 94 -14.41 -13.66 9.77
C ILE A 94 -15.14 -14.17 8.53
N VAL A 95 -15.67 -13.22 7.76
CA VAL A 95 -16.38 -13.48 6.49
C VAL A 95 -15.76 -12.62 5.39
N VAL A 96 -15.26 -13.26 4.35
CA VAL A 96 -14.79 -12.60 3.14
C VAL A 96 -15.87 -12.67 2.09
N ILE A 97 -16.50 -11.52 1.77
CA ILE A 97 -17.71 -11.47 0.93
C ILE A 97 -17.44 -12.03 -0.47
N ASP A 98 -16.32 -11.64 -1.09
CA ASP A 98 -15.93 -12.09 -2.43
C ASP A 98 -15.45 -13.56 -2.47
N MET A 99 -15.27 -14.21 -1.29
CA MET A 99 -14.77 -15.58 -1.16
C MET A 99 -15.53 -16.36 -0.09
N PRO A 100 -16.69 -16.95 -0.44
CA PRO A 100 -17.54 -17.67 0.53
C PRO A 100 -16.87 -18.87 1.23
N LEU A 101 -15.78 -19.39 0.66
CA LEU A 101 -14.96 -20.45 1.30
C LEU A 101 -14.19 -19.93 2.52
N LEU A 102 -13.98 -18.61 2.64
CA LEU A 102 -13.35 -17.96 3.78
C LEU A 102 -14.41 -17.36 4.73
N ASP A 103 -15.45 -18.15 5.04
CA ASP A 103 -16.46 -17.85 6.05
C ASP A 103 -16.29 -18.82 7.23
N THR A 104 -15.64 -18.36 8.30
CA THR A 104 -15.29 -19.20 9.45
C THR A 104 -16.51 -19.61 10.31
N ARG A 105 -17.68 -18.98 10.09
CA ARG A 105 -18.93 -19.33 10.80
C ARG A 105 -19.50 -20.66 10.34
N ARG A 106 -19.27 -21.02 9.05
CA ARG A 106 -19.91 -22.16 8.40
C ARG A 106 -19.41 -23.49 8.93
N GLU A 107 -18.16 -23.55 9.32
CA GLU A 107 -17.55 -24.80 9.74
C GLU A 107 -16.63 -24.58 10.95
N LYS A 108 -17.25 -24.59 12.14
CA LYS A 108 -16.51 -24.55 13.43
C LYS A 108 -15.83 -25.88 13.77
N ASN A 109 -15.84 -26.84 12.84
CA ASN A 109 -15.13 -28.11 13.00
C ASN A 109 -13.65 -27.99 12.54
N LEU A 110 -12.85 -28.98 12.93
CA LEU A 110 -11.43 -29.05 12.63
C LEU A 110 -11.17 -29.03 11.12
N LEU A 111 -12.04 -29.64 10.33
CA LEU A 111 -11.93 -29.72 8.88
C LEU A 111 -12.15 -28.36 8.20
N GLY A 112 -13.14 -27.60 8.62
CA GLY A 112 -13.39 -26.26 8.06
C GLY A 112 -12.28 -25.27 8.37
N THR A 113 -11.74 -25.30 9.58
CA THR A 113 -10.56 -24.50 9.94
C THR A 113 -9.37 -24.87 9.04
N PHE A 114 -9.13 -26.17 8.84
CA PHE A 114 -8.04 -26.64 7.98
C PHE A 114 -8.22 -26.22 6.51
N ILE A 115 -9.44 -26.34 5.97
CA ILE A 115 -9.75 -25.90 4.59
C ILE A 115 -9.50 -24.38 4.45
N SER A 116 -9.96 -23.57 5.40
CA SER A 116 -9.73 -22.12 5.37
C SER A 116 -8.24 -21.77 5.42
N ASP A 117 -7.47 -22.45 6.24
CA ASP A 117 -6.03 -22.24 6.35
C ASP A 117 -5.30 -22.65 5.05
N VAL A 118 -5.69 -23.74 4.41
CA VAL A 118 -5.14 -24.20 3.13
C VAL A 118 -5.49 -23.23 1.98
N VAL A 119 -6.75 -22.79 1.89
CA VAL A 119 -7.19 -21.83 0.87
C VAL A 119 -6.43 -20.50 1.04
N LEU A 120 -6.28 -20.04 2.27
CA LEU A 120 -5.53 -18.83 2.58
C LEU A 120 -4.06 -18.95 2.14
N ALA A 121 -3.41 -20.06 2.46
CA ALA A 121 -2.03 -20.34 2.05
C ALA A 121 -1.88 -20.36 0.52
N LEU A 122 -2.81 -21.00 -0.19
CA LEU A 122 -2.79 -21.11 -1.65
C LEU A 122 -2.96 -19.73 -2.31
N LEU A 123 -3.95 -18.94 -1.87
CA LEU A 123 -4.20 -17.61 -2.43
C LEU A 123 -3.03 -16.68 -2.20
N SER A 124 -2.42 -16.78 -1.04
CA SER A 124 -1.25 -15.98 -0.69
C SER A 124 -0.03 -16.36 -1.53
N TYR A 125 0.18 -17.64 -1.78
CA TYR A 125 1.23 -18.11 -2.68
C TYR A 125 1.04 -17.60 -4.12
N VAL A 126 -0.17 -17.68 -4.64
CA VAL A 126 -0.50 -17.15 -5.99
C VAL A 126 -0.23 -15.66 -6.08
N ALA A 127 -0.67 -14.88 -5.09
CA ALA A 127 -0.47 -13.42 -5.06
C ALA A 127 1.03 -13.04 -4.99
N GLU A 128 1.84 -13.76 -4.20
CA GLU A 128 3.28 -13.51 -4.11
C GLU A 128 4.00 -13.89 -5.42
N ASN A 129 3.60 -15.01 -6.03
CA ASN A 129 4.15 -15.45 -7.30
C ASN A 129 3.82 -14.44 -8.43
N GLU A 130 2.60 -13.92 -8.47
CA GLU A 130 2.22 -12.88 -9.43
C GLU A 130 3.05 -11.59 -9.24
N ARG A 131 3.25 -11.14 -7.99
CA ARG A 131 4.14 -10.01 -7.70
C ARG A 131 5.57 -10.21 -8.18
N THR A 132 6.12 -11.40 -7.95
CA THR A 132 7.46 -11.75 -8.39
C THR A 132 7.56 -11.72 -9.90
N ASN A 133 6.58 -12.31 -10.59
CA ASN A 133 6.50 -12.32 -12.04
C ASN A 133 6.38 -10.90 -12.62
N ILE A 134 5.60 -10.02 -12.01
CA ILE A 134 5.48 -8.60 -12.43
C ILE A 134 6.81 -7.90 -12.30
N LYS A 135 7.51 -8.04 -11.16
CA LYS A 135 8.84 -7.44 -10.94
C LYS A 135 9.86 -7.94 -11.96
N GLN A 136 9.86 -9.24 -12.23
CA GLN A 136 10.76 -9.84 -13.22
C GLN A 136 10.50 -9.29 -14.62
N ARG A 137 9.23 -9.29 -15.07
CA ARG A 137 8.86 -8.71 -16.39
C ARG A 137 9.21 -7.23 -16.48
N GLN A 138 9.05 -6.49 -15.40
CA GLN A 138 9.45 -5.08 -15.33
C GLN A 138 10.97 -4.92 -15.48
N ALA A 139 11.76 -5.72 -14.77
CA ALA A 139 13.22 -5.70 -14.86
C ALA A 139 13.70 -6.06 -16.27
N GLU A 140 13.13 -7.11 -16.87
CA GLU A 140 13.42 -7.51 -18.25
C GLU A 140 13.04 -6.41 -19.26
N GLY A 141 11.87 -5.80 -19.10
CA GLY A 141 11.41 -4.69 -19.93
C GLY A 141 12.33 -3.46 -19.84
N ILE A 142 12.77 -3.11 -18.62
CA ILE A 142 13.72 -2.01 -18.39
C ILE A 142 15.08 -2.33 -19.04
N ALA A 143 15.59 -3.57 -18.87
CA ALA A 143 16.84 -3.99 -19.46
C ALA A 143 16.79 -3.91 -21.00
N ALA A 144 15.73 -4.43 -21.59
CA ALA A 144 15.52 -4.37 -23.03
C ALA A 144 15.39 -2.92 -23.57
N ALA A 145 14.73 -2.03 -22.82
CA ALA A 145 14.59 -0.63 -23.18
C ALA A 145 15.94 0.12 -23.06
N LYS A 146 16.73 -0.15 -22.02
CA LYS A 146 18.09 0.39 -21.86
C LYS A 146 19.00 -0.06 -23.02
N ALA A 147 18.92 -1.33 -23.43
CA ALA A 147 19.69 -1.84 -24.57
C ALA A 147 19.35 -1.12 -25.89
N ARG A 148 18.12 -0.62 -26.03
CA ARG A 148 17.66 0.21 -27.15
C ARG A 148 18.01 1.70 -27.01
N GLY A 149 18.74 2.10 -25.94
CA GLY A 149 19.12 3.48 -25.68
C GLY A 149 18.07 4.35 -24.99
N VAL A 150 16.97 3.77 -24.49
CA VAL A 150 15.97 4.53 -23.75
C VAL A 150 16.54 4.94 -22.40
N LYS A 151 16.55 6.24 -22.13
CA LYS A 151 16.95 6.80 -20.82
C LYS A 151 15.76 6.86 -19.89
N PHE A 152 15.91 6.28 -18.69
CA PHE A 152 14.92 6.35 -17.62
C PHE A 152 15.29 7.45 -16.62
N GLY A 153 14.30 7.94 -15.91
CA GLY A 153 14.45 8.98 -14.91
C GLY A 153 13.90 10.31 -15.37
N ARG A 154 14.09 11.33 -14.54
CA ARG A 154 13.70 12.69 -14.89
C ARG A 154 14.59 13.18 -16.04
N PRO A 155 14.05 13.77 -17.12
CA PRO A 155 14.86 14.39 -18.16
C PRO A 155 15.82 15.41 -17.53
N PRO A 156 17.10 15.44 -17.93
CA PRO A 156 18.02 16.46 -17.47
C PRO A 156 17.47 17.84 -17.84
N LEU A 157 17.54 18.77 -16.91
CA LEU A 157 17.20 20.15 -17.18
C LEU A 157 18.24 20.73 -18.15
N PRO A 158 17.82 21.54 -19.14
CA PRO A 158 18.78 22.23 -20.01
C PRO A 158 19.64 23.17 -19.16
N ILE A 159 20.96 23.05 -19.31
CA ILE A 159 21.90 23.91 -18.61
C ILE A 159 21.79 25.32 -19.24
N PRO A 160 21.51 26.39 -18.45
CA PRO A 160 21.46 27.75 -18.98
C PRO A 160 22.81 28.16 -19.62
N GLN A 161 22.76 28.96 -20.68
CA GLN A 161 23.99 29.38 -21.39
C GLN A 161 25.00 30.11 -20.51
N ASN A 162 24.53 30.85 -19.51
CA ASN A 162 25.34 31.60 -18.56
C ASN A 162 25.83 30.76 -17.35
N PHE A 163 25.44 29.50 -17.23
CA PHE A 163 25.74 28.65 -16.07
C PHE A 163 27.24 28.54 -15.79
N TYR A 164 28.03 28.21 -16.78
CA TYR A 164 29.50 28.04 -16.65
C TYR A 164 30.20 29.33 -16.21
N GLN A 165 29.73 30.49 -16.68
CA GLN A 165 30.27 31.79 -16.27
C GLN A 165 29.90 32.10 -14.83
N MET A 166 28.64 31.92 -14.46
CA MET A 166 28.17 32.14 -13.09
C MET A 166 28.84 31.21 -12.09
N HIS A 167 29.04 29.94 -12.43
CA HIS A 167 29.77 28.97 -11.62
C HIS A 167 31.25 29.40 -11.43
N LYS A 168 31.93 29.89 -12.47
CA LYS A 168 33.30 30.39 -12.38
C LYS A 168 33.41 31.62 -11.48
N ASP A 169 32.48 32.56 -11.60
CA ASP A 169 32.45 33.77 -10.82
C ASP A 169 32.13 33.51 -9.34
N TRP A 170 31.25 32.57 -9.07
CA TRP A 170 30.99 32.05 -7.71
C TRP A 170 32.25 31.38 -7.11
N ARG A 171 32.89 30.48 -7.84
CA ARG A 171 34.14 29.83 -7.40
C ARG A 171 35.27 30.83 -7.14
N ALA A 172 35.29 31.93 -7.87
CA ALA A 172 36.24 33.02 -7.69
C ALA A 172 35.86 33.99 -6.55
N GLY A 173 34.75 33.74 -5.84
CA GLY A 173 34.27 34.59 -4.74
C GLY A 173 33.72 35.95 -5.18
N LYS A 174 33.42 36.14 -6.48
CA LYS A 174 32.90 37.41 -7.01
C LYS A 174 31.40 37.59 -6.79
N ILE A 175 30.68 36.53 -6.72
CA ILE A 175 29.23 36.47 -6.53
C ILE A 175 28.87 35.39 -5.51
N THR A 176 27.74 35.56 -4.84
CA THR A 176 27.19 34.56 -3.92
C THR A 176 26.50 33.42 -4.71
N ILE A 177 26.31 32.28 -4.07
CA ILE A 177 25.57 31.15 -4.67
C ILE A 177 24.12 31.52 -5.00
N GLU A 178 23.51 32.38 -4.17
CA GLU A 178 22.15 32.89 -4.38
C GLU A 178 22.06 33.77 -5.63
N GLU A 179 23.05 34.65 -5.83
CA GLU A 179 23.13 35.49 -7.02
C GLU A 179 23.35 34.65 -8.28
N ALA A 180 24.23 33.64 -8.21
CA ALA A 180 24.47 32.71 -9.29
C ALA A 180 23.19 31.91 -9.66
N ALA A 181 22.49 31.37 -8.66
CA ALA A 181 21.25 30.63 -8.87
C ALA A 181 20.15 31.51 -9.48
N LYS A 182 20.02 32.75 -9.00
CA LYS A 182 19.06 33.74 -9.56
C LYS A 182 19.39 34.11 -11.00
N ALA A 183 20.66 34.34 -11.32
CA ALA A 183 21.12 34.64 -12.68
C ALA A 183 20.87 33.48 -13.65
N CYS A 184 20.95 32.24 -13.17
CA CYS A 184 20.65 31.03 -13.94
C CYS A 184 19.16 30.63 -13.95
N ASN A 185 18.29 31.39 -13.27
CA ASN A 185 16.89 31.05 -13.05
C ASN A 185 16.70 29.64 -12.47
N CYS A 186 17.58 29.24 -11.55
CA CYS A 186 17.63 27.97 -10.86
C CYS A 186 17.26 28.13 -9.38
N LEU A 187 16.70 27.07 -8.81
CA LEU A 187 16.49 27.00 -7.34
C LEU A 187 17.79 26.55 -6.66
N LEU A 188 18.07 27.09 -5.44
CA LEU A 188 19.30 26.79 -4.67
C LEU A 188 19.57 25.28 -4.53
N TYR A 189 18.55 24.47 -4.28
CA TYR A 189 18.71 23.00 -4.15
C TYR A 189 19.06 22.30 -5.46
N THR A 190 18.83 22.92 -6.64
CA THR A 190 19.25 22.35 -7.93
C THR A 190 20.70 22.70 -8.26
N SER A 191 21.29 23.69 -7.61
CA SER A 191 22.73 24.02 -7.77
C SER A 191 23.61 23.04 -6.99
N ASP A 192 23.17 22.56 -5.81
CA ASP A 192 23.89 21.51 -5.05
C ASP A 192 23.97 20.19 -5.82
N ALA A 193 22.90 19.82 -6.54
CA ALA A 193 22.91 18.62 -7.37
C ALA A 193 23.81 18.74 -8.63
N ALA A 194 24.18 19.94 -9.04
CA ALA A 194 25.07 20.16 -10.17
C ALA A 194 26.57 20.03 -9.78
N ASP A 195 26.93 20.21 -8.51
CA ASP A 195 28.29 19.96 -8.02
C ASP A 195 28.64 18.46 -8.04
N ASP A 196 27.67 17.56 -7.82
CA ASP A 196 27.84 16.10 -7.92
C ASP A 196 28.08 15.63 -9.37
N LEU A 197 27.67 16.40 -10.38
CA LEU A 197 27.84 16.07 -11.80
C LEU A 197 29.19 16.55 -12.39
N LEU A 198 29.91 17.39 -11.66
CA LEU A 198 31.25 17.91 -12.07
C LEU A 198 32.40 17.15 -11.41
N CYS A 199 32.10 16.13 -10.59
CA CYS A 199 33.09 15.23 -9.96
C CYS A 199 33.29 13.92 -10.73
N VAL A 200 33.03 13.88 -12.04
CA VAL A 200 33.37 12.74 -12.92
C VAL A 200 34.39 13.17 -13.96
#